data_e22e25464c6410f5de2dd0dd0c050a2e
#
_entry.id   e22e25464c6410f5de2dd0dd0c050a2e
#
_cell.length_a   1.000
_cell.length_b   1.000
_cell.length_c   1.000
_cell.angle_alpha   90.00
_cell.angle_beta   90.00
_cell.angle_gamma   90.00
#
_symmetry.space_group_name_H-M   'P 1'
#
loop_
_entity.id
_entity.type
_entity.pdbx_description
1 polymer ?
#
loop_
_entity_poly.entity_id
_entity_poly.type
_entity_poly.pdbx_seq_one_letter_code
_entity_poly.pdbx_strand_id
1 'polypeptide(L)'
;MVTLKEIAEICNVSATTVSNVINGKAKTSEETKNKILKVIKETGYKPNVMAQGLRIKRTKTIAIIAEDIAQFTSPAIIESIMETCEQHGYRVVVHNLRLYDRWADKWYKQYEDYHSVLDPVIRDVLSSQVDGVIYIAGHARVIKAFNDNFELPVVMCYAYSESPDVPSVVIDDEQSAYEMVTYLIENGHRRIGFVGGRSENIHTAQRLLGYQRAMYENGLLFDPKLVYYGDWSRESGYDGAKKLVPQGLTAIFGISDKMTGGIYDYLEENGITVGKDISVAGFDNETISAFFRPQLTTTELPLQEIGRASAVLLLDKLENTKGEKVSSSEPYVEKIMCKMIIRQSVRKIKT
;
A
#
# COMPACT_ATOMS: atom_id res chain seq x y z
N MET A 1 5.44 -41.90 -2.45
CA MET A 1 4.50 -40.92 -3.09
C MET A 1 4.50 -41.29 -4.57
N VAL A 2 3.34 -41.56 -5.15
CA VAL A 2 3.23 -41.99 -6.55
C VAL A 2 3.66 -40.85 -7.47
N THR A 3 4.47 -41.16 -8.48
CA THR A 3 5.00 -40.19 -9.46
C THR A 3 4.18 -40.17 -10.75
N LEU A 4 4.31 -39.13 -11.54
CA LEU A 4 3.66 -39.02 -12.85
C LEU A 4 4.08 -40.13 -13.82
N LYS A 5 5.32 -40.63 -13.68
CA LYS A 5 5.83 -41.76 -14.47
C LYS A 5 5.15 -43.07 -14.09
N GLU A 6 4.97 -43.35 -12.81
CA GLU A 6 4.26 -44.56 -12.35
C GLU A 6 2.79 -44.57 -12.77
N ILE A 7 2.11 -43.40 -12.77
CA ILE A 7 0.75 -43.32 -13.33
C ILE A 7 0.74 -43.61 -14.83
N ALA A 8 1.73 -43.09 -15.55
CA ALA A 8 1.85 -43.35 -17.00
C ALA A 8 2.07 -44.85 -17.28
N GLU A 9 2.88 -45.52 -16.50
CA GLU A 9 3.10 -47.00 -16.59
C GLU A 9 1.84 -47.76 -16.27
N ILE A 10 1.12 -47.48 -15.18
CA ILE A 10 -0.15 -48.12 -14.80
C ILE A 10 -1.20 -47.96 -15.91
N CYS A 11 -1.24 -46.80 -16.54
CA CYS A 11 -2.20 -46.51 -17.61
C CYS A 11 -1.77 -47.00 -19.00
N ASN A 12 -0.50 -47.40 -19.13
CA ASN A 12 0.16 -47.77 -20.39
C ASN A 12 0.12 -46.62 -21.42
N VAL A 13 0.51 -45.43 -20.98
CA VAL A 13 0.58 -44.19 -21.79
C VAL A 13 1.88 -43.45 -21.52
N SER A 14 2.17 -42.42 -22.31
CA SER A 14 3.33 -41.56 -22.02
C SER A 14 3.05 -40.64 -20.83
N ALA A 15 4.10 -40.25 -20.09
CA ALA A 15 4.00 -39.26 -19.04
C ALA A 15 3.43 -37.92 -19.57
N THR A 16 3.70 -37.57 -20.83
CA THR A 16 3.14 -36.42 -21.52
C THR A 16 1.63 -36.51 -21.66
N THR A 17 1.12 -37.70 -21.97
CA THR A 17 -0.34 -37.97 -22.08
C THR A 17 -1.02 -37.78 -20.75
N VAL A 18 -0.46 -38.30 -19.66
CA VAL A 18 -0.97 -38.11 -18.29
C VAL A 18 -0.98 -36.62 -17.94
N SER A 19 0.12 -35.90 -18.20
CA SER A 19 0.24 -34.47 -17.96
C SER A 19 -0.81 -33.65 -18.71
N ASN A 20 -1.04 -34.00 -19.99
CA ASN A 20 -2.04 -33.32 -20.81
C ASN A 20 -3.48 -33.57 -20.31
N VAL A 21 -3.79 -34.79 -19.83
CA VAL A 21 -5.10 -35.10 -19.23
C VAL A 21 -5.32 -34.27 -17.97
N ILE A 22 -4.32 -34.19 -17.08
CA ILE A 22 -4.37 -33.39 -15.84
C ILE A 22 -4.62 -31.91 -16.16
N ASN A 23 -3.98 -31.38 -17.20
CA ASN A 23 -4.07 -29.97 -17.60
C ASN A 23 -5.22 -29.64 -18.54
N GLY A 24 -6.13 -30.60 -18.82
CA GLY A 24 -7.29 -30.39 -19.72
C GLY A 24 -6.93 -30.18 -21.20
N LYS A 25 -5.66 -30.43 -21.58
CA LYS A 25 -5.12 -30.23 -22.95
C LYS A 25 -5.05 -31.52 -23.79
N ALA A 26 -5.66 -32.62 -23.30
CA ALA A 26 -5.50 -33.91 -23.93
C ALA A 26 -6.30 -34.01 -25.22
N LYS A 27 -5.61 -34.42 -26.31
CA LYS A 27 -6.18 -34.92 -27.54
C LYS A 27 -6.17 -36.46 -27.51
N THR A 28 -6.79 -37.08 -26.49
CA THR A 28 -6.84 -38.54 -26.30
C THR A 28 -8.29 -38.98 -26.21
N SER A 29 -8.55 -40.31 -26.35
CA SER A 29 -9.90 -40.86 -26.25
C SER A 29 -10.47 -40.63 -24.82
N GLU A 30 -11.80 -40.51 -24.73
CA GLU A 30 -12.47 -40.36 -23.42
C GLU A 30 -12.21 -41.60 -22.53
N GLU A 31 -12.07 -42.80 -23.11
CA GLU A 31 -11.71 -44.01 -22.38
C GLU A 31 -10.35 -43.88 -21.70
N THR A 32 -9.33 -43.42 -22.44
CA THR A 32 -7.97 -43.19 -21.88
C THR A 32 -7.97 -42.11 -20.83
N LYS A 33 -8.72 -41.02 -21.06
CA LYS A 33 -8.86 -39.93 -20.10
C LYS A 33 -9.48 -40.39 -18.78
N ASN A 34 -10.59 -41.16 -18.87
CA ASN A 34 -11.28 -41.72 -17.71
C ASN A 34 -10.40 -42.69 -16.93
N LYS A 35 -9.62 -43.55 -17.63
CA LYS A 35 -8.65 -44.48 -17.03
C LYS A 35 -7.61 -43.71 -16.20
N ILE A 36 -7.02 -42.66 -16.78
CA ILE A 36 -6.00 -41.84 -16.10
C ILE A 36 -6.59 -41.14 -14.86
N LEU A 37 -7.76 -40.51 -14.99
CA LEU A 37 -8.43 -39.84 -13.87
C LEU A 37 -8.79 -40.79 -12.74
N LYS A 38 -9.19 -42.02 -13.05
CA LYS A 38 -9.47 -43.09 -12.10
C LYS A 38 -8.20 -43.48 -11.32
N VAL A 39 -7.09 -43.73 -12.00
CA VAL A 39 -5.79 -44.07 -11.36
C VAL A 39 -5.29 -42.94 -10.50
N ILE A 40 -5.42 -41.69 -10.94
CA ILE A 40 -5.06 -40.49 -10.13
C ILE A 40 -5.87 -40.47 -8.84
N LYS A 41 -7.18 -40.70 -8.91
CA LYS A 41 -8.06 -40.75 -7.74
C LYS A 41 -7.72 -41.89 -6.79
N GLU A 42 -7.46 -43.06 -7.31
CA GLU A 42 -7.15 -44.26 -6.51
C GLU A 42 -5.76 -44.18 -5.85
N THR A 43 -4.80 -43.58 -6.50
CA THR A 43 -3.42 -43.41 -5.97
C THR A 43 -3.23 -42.17 -5.09
N GLY A 44 -4.24 -41.28 -5.07
CA GLY A 44 -4.12 -40.00 -4.33
C GLY A 44 -3.03 -39.09 -4.91
N TYR A 45 -2.63 -39.30 -6.18
CA TYR A 45 -1.61 -38.50 -6.82
C TYR A 45 -2.02 -37.02 -6.86
N LYS A 46 -1.15 -36.15 -6.36
CA LYS A 46 -1.26 -34.71 -6.53
C LYS A 46 -0.14 -34.21 -7.43
N PRO A 47 -0.45 -33.49 -8.51
CA PRO A 47 0.57 -32.89 -9.35
C PRO A 47 1.52 -32.04 -8.50
N ASN A 48 2.83 -32.26 -8.65
CA ASN A 48 3.80 -31.38 -8.03
C ASN A 48 3.88 -30.08 -8.87
N VAL A 49 3.20 -29.05 -8.37
CA VAL A 49 3.11 -27.75 -9.05
C VAL A 49 4.49 -27.11 -9.20
N MET A 50 5.42 -27.33 -8.23
CA MET A 50 6.79 -26.88 -8.34
C MET A 50 7.55 -27.56 -9.50
N ALA A 51 7.37 -28.88 -9.67
CA ALA A 51 8.00 -29.62 -10.77
C ALA A 51 7.42 -29.23 -12.15
N GLN A 52 6.15 -28.79 -12.20
CA GLN A 52 5.55 -28.25 -13.42
C GLN A 52 6.08 -26.83 -13.72
N GLY A 53 6.19 -25.98 -12.70
CA GLY A 53 6.76 -24.62 -12.81
C GLY A 53 8.19 -24.62 -13.34
N LEU A 54 9.05 -25.54 -12.86
CA LEU A 54 10.40 -25.76 -13.34
C LEU A 54 10.46 -26.05 -14.85
N ARG A 55 9.47 -26.74 -15.39
CA ARG A 55 9.42 -27.09 -16.82
C ARG A 55 8.94 -25.93 -17.69
N ILE A 56 8.12 -25.04 -17.14
CA ILE A 56 7.50 -23.89 -17.86
C ILE A 56 8.31 -22.60 -17.57
N LYS A 57 9.27 -22.61 -16.64
CA LYS A 57 10.01 -21.45 -16.13
C LYS A 57 9.09 -20.38 -15.51
N ARG A 58 7.87 -20.73 -15.09
CA ARG A 58 6.93 -19.85 -14.39
C ARG A 58 6.15 -20.65 -13.36
N THR A 59 6.14 -20.18 -12.13
CA THR A 59 5.47 -20.85 -11.00
C THR A 59 4.04 -20.34 -10.77
N LYS A 60 3.67 -19.25 -11.43
CA LYS A 60 2.41 -18.53 -11.17
C LYS A 60 2.27 -18.18 -9.70
N THR A 61 3.37 -17.73 -9.11
CA THR A 61 3.44 -17.33 -7.69
C THR A 61 4.12 -15.97 -7.56
N ILE A 62 3.46 -15.05 -6.86
CA ILE A 62 3.97 -13.72 -6.53
C ILE A 62 4.32 -13.69 -5.05
N ALA A 63 5.44 -13.09 -4.70
CA ALA A 63 5.77 -12.80 -3.31
C ALA A 63 5.35 -11.38 -2.94
N ILE A 64 4.68 -11.22 -1.81
CA ILE A 64 4.52 -9.95 -1.13
C ILE A 64 5.54 -9.91 0.01
N ILE A 65 6.34 -8.86 0.07
CA ILE A 65 7.19 -8.53 1.23
C ILE A 65 6.58 -7.30 1.89
N ALA A 66 5.90 -7.49 3.01
CA ALA A 66 5.29 -6.42 3.78
C ALA A 66 6.18 -6.04 4.97
N GLU A 67 6.39 -4.75 5.19
CA GLU A 67 7.13 -4.25 6.37
C GLU A 67 6.42 -4.59 7.65
N ASP A 68 5.10 -4.43 7.66
CA ASP A 68 4.25 -4.88 8.76
C ASP A 68 2.80 -5.07 8.29
N ILE A 69 2.29 -6.28 8.36
CA ILE A 69 0.91 -6.58 7.97
C ILE A 69 -0.13 -6.05 8.96
N ALA A 70 0.29 -5.69 10.18
CA ALA A 70 -0.60 -5.14 11.21
C ALA A 70 -0.80 -3.62 11.11
N GLN A 71 -0.03 -2.91 10.25
CA GLN A 71 -0.28 -1.50 9.95
C GLN A 71 -1.64 -1.33 9.27
N PHE A 72 -2.37 -0.28 9.63
CA PHE A 72 -3.75 -0.08 9.18
C PHE A 72 -3.92 -0.04 7.64
N THR A 73 -2.88 0.35 6.91
CA THR A 73 -2.86 0.39 5.45
C THR A 73 -2.67 -0.99 4.81
N SER A 74 -1.86 -1.85 5.43
CA SER A 74 -1.39 -3.11 4.83
C SER A 74 -2.49 -4.13 4.55
N PRO A 75 -3.48 -4.37 5.43
CA PRO A 75 -4.49 -5.41 5.20
C PRO A 75 -5.30 -5.19 3.92
N ALA A 76 -5.77 -3.96 3.68
CA ALA A 76 -6.59 -3.64 2.51
C ALA A 76 -5.77 -3.72 1.20
N ILE A 77 -4.50 -3.30 1.24
CA ILE A 77 -3.57 -3.39 0.12
C ILE A 77 -3.30 -4.86 -0.21
N ILE A 78 -2.94 -5.68 0.79
CA ILE A 78 -2.63 -7.11 0.61
C ILE A 78 -3.83 -7.87 0.04
N GLU A 79 -5.02 -7.65 0.59
CA GLU A 79 -6.26 -8.28 0.12
C GLU A 79 -6.52 -7.96 -1.36
N SER A 80 -6.39 -6.70 -1.75
CA SER A 80 -6.60 -6.28 -3.14
C SER A 80 -5.54 -6.83 -4.10
N ILE A 81 -4.27 -6.95 -3.67
CA ILE A 81 -3.22 -7.62 -4.44
C ILE A 81 -3.58 -9.10 -4.63
N MET A 82 -3.99 -9.78 -3.55
CA MET A 82 -4.33 -11.21 -3.59
C MET A 82 -5.51 -11.47 -4.52
N GLU A 83 -6.58 -10.68 -4.43
CA GLU A 83 -7.75 -10.76 -5.31
C GLU A 83 -7.35 -10.57 -6.77
N THR A 84 -6.55 -9.54 -7.07
CA THR A 84 -6.10 -9.25 -8.44
C THR A 84 -5.22 -10.38 -8.99
N CYS A 85 -4.29 -10.89 -8.20
CA CYS A 85 -3.44 -12.02 -8.57
C CYS A 85 -4.24 -13.29 -8.83
N GLU A 86 -5.23 -13.60 -7.99
CA GLU A 86 -6.12 -14.77 -8.13
C GLU A 86 -6.92 -14.71 -9.43
N GLN A 87 -7.49 -13.55 -9.78
CA GLN A 87 -8.22 -13.34 -11.04
C GLN A 87 -7.36 -13.63 -12.27
N HIS A 88 -6.02 -13.46 -12.17
CA HIS A 88 -5.04 -13.74 -13.23
C HIS A 88 -4.38 -15.13 -13.09
N GLY A 89 -4.87 -15.97 -12.16
CA GLY A 89 -4.39 -17.33 -11.95
C GLY A 89 -3.02 -17.40 -11.27
N TYR A 90 -2.64 -16.37 -10.53
CA TYR A 90 -1.44 -16.34 -9.67
C TYR A 90 -1.81 -16.64 -8.23
N ARG A 91 -0.90 -17.29 -7.52
CA ARG A 91 -0.94 -17.46 -6.07
C ARG A 91 -0.06 -16.41 -5.42
N VAL A 92 -0.36 -16.04 -4.19
CA VAL A 92 0.41 -15.08 -3.43
C VAL A 92 1.00 -15.75 -2.19
N VAL A 93 2.27 -15.46 -1.90
CA VAL A 93 2.95 -15.79 -0.64
C VAL A 93 3.32 -14.49 0.04
N VAL A 94 2.97 -14.34 1.32
CA VAL A 94 3.21 -13.11 2.08
C VAL A 94 4.32 -13.33 3.10
N HIS A 95 5.36 -12.50 3.04
CA HIS A 95 6.43 -12.39 4.04
C HIS A 95 6.23 -11.10 4.84
N ASN A 96 6.17 -11.23 6.17
CA ASN A 96 6.04 -10.11 7.08
C ASN A 96 7.36 -9.82 7.79
N LEU A 97 7.94 -8.66 7.57
CA LEU A 97 9.19 -8.25 8.21
C LEU A 97 9.00 -7.89 9.69
N ARG A 98 7.79 -7.51 10.11
CA ARG A 98 7.43 -7.11 11.48
C ARG A 98 8.32 -5.98 12.00
N LEU A 99 8.59 -4.98 11.16
CA LEU A 99 9.54 -3.91 11.50
C LEU A 99 9.06 -3.07 12.67
N TYR A 100 7.76 -2.78 12.71
CA TYR A 100 7.15 -1.98 13.77
C TYR A 100 7.17 -2.72 15.13
N ASP A 101 6.87 -4.03 15.12
CA ASP A 101 6.92 -4.86 16.32
C ASP A 101 8.35 -4.98 16.88
N ARG A 102 9.37 -4.96 15.99
CA ARG A 102 10.78 -5.07 16.39
C ARG A 102 11.34 -3.77 16.96
N TRP A 103 11.01 -2.64 16.35
CA TRP A 103 11.71 -1.37 16.61
C TRP A 103 10.78 -0.18 16.83
N ALA A 104 9.45 -0.36 16.83
CA ALA A 104 8.47 0.71 16.87
C ALA A 104 8.82 1.79 15.83
N ASP A 105 8.68 3.07 16.18
CA ASP A 105 9.01 4.17 15.27
C ASP A 105 10.53 4.41 15.07
N LYS A 106 11.39 3.67 15.75
CA LYS A 106 12.85 3.87 15.65
C LYS A 106 13.47 3.26 14.39
N TRP A 107 12.80 2.33 13.75
CA TRP A 107 13.32 1.58 12.61
C TRP A 107 13.72 2.46 11.40
N TYR A 108 13.13 3.63 11.24
CA TYR A 108 13.51 4.60 10.21
C TYR A 108 14.99 5.00 10.22
N LYS A 109 15.66 4.89 11.36
CA LYS A 109 17.05 5.31 11.57
C LYS A 109 18.02 4.14 11.60
N GLN A 110 17.55 2.91 11.43
CA GLN A 110 18.32 1.68 11.60
C GLN A 110 18.51 0.94 10.28
N TYR A 111 19.20 1.58 9.33
CA TYR A 111 19.38 1.02 7.98
C TYR A 111 20.09 -0.35 7.97
N GLU A 112 21.14 -0.54 8.81
CA GLU A 112 21.85 -1.82 8.91
C GLU A 112 20.97 -2.92 9.50
N ASP A 113 20.19 -2.60 10.52
CA ASP A 113 19.25 -3.54 11.15
C ASP A 113 18.13 -3.95 10.20
N TYR A 114 17.66 -3.03 9.36
CA TYR A 114 16.68 -3.32 8.31
C TYR A 114 17.17 -4.40 7.35
N HIS A 115 18.41 -4.30 6.85
CA HIS A 115 19.00 -5.32 5.98
C HIS A 115 19.15 -6.67 6.66
N SER A 116 19.44 -6.71 7.96
CA SER A 116 19.52 -7.96 8.72
C SER A 116 18.21 -8.75 8.71
N VAL A 117 17.06 -8.08 8.59
CA VAL A 117 15.74 -8.70 8.51
C VAL A 117 15.31 -8.95 7.07
N LEU A 118 15.58 -8.03 6.16
CA LEU A 118 15.15 -8.12 4.77
C LEU A 118 15.95 -9.14 3.96
N ASP A 119 17.28 -9.18 4.10
CA ASP A 119 18.13 -10.03 3.26
C ASP A 119 17.84 -11.53 3.40
N PRO A 120 17.55 -12.09 4.60
CA PRO A 120 17.06 -13.46 4.71
C PRO A 120 15.78 -13.71 3.92
N VAL A 121 14.81 -12.78 4.00
CA VAL A 121 13.54 -12.90 3.28
C VAL A 121 13.74 -12.82 1.77
N ILE A 122 14.63 -11.97 1.28
CA ILE A 122 15.00 -11.92 -0.14
C ILE A 122 15.57 -13.27 -0.59
N ARG A 123 16.48 -13.88 0.19
CA ARG A 123 17.02 -15.22 -0.14
C ARG A 123 15.95 -16.30 -0.17
N ASP A 124 15.00 -16.27 0.76
CA ASP A 124 13.86 -17.21 0.77
C ASP A 124 12.96 -17.02 -0.45
N VAL A 125 12.67 -15.77 -0.83
CA VAL A 125 11.88 -15.42 -2.01
C VAL A 125 12.55 -15.92 -3.29
N LEU A 126 13.86 -15.66 -3.46
CA LEU A 126 14.62 -16.12 -4.63
C LEU A 126 14.67 -17.65 -4.69
N SER A 127 14.85 -18.33 -3.56
CA SER A 127 14.88 -19.80 -3.49
C SER A 127 13.52 -20.45 -3.76
N SER A 128 12.43 -19.74 -3.48
CA SER A 128 11.05 -20.21 -3.68
C SER A 128 10.56 -20.11 -5.13
N GLN A 129 11.42 -19.62 -6.04
CA GLN A 129 11.14 -19.52 -7.47
C GLN A 129 9.82 -18.79 -7.79
N VAL A 130 9.55 -17.71 -7.09
CA VAL A 130 8.42 -16.83 -7.40
C VAL A 130 8.68 -16.09 -8.73
N ASP A 131 7.64 -15.65 -9.41
CA ASP A 131 7.75 -14.98 -10.71
C ASP A 131 8.03 -13.47 -10.56
N GLY A 132 7.66 -12.88 -9.41
CA GLY A 132 7.87 -11.46 -9.12
C GLY A 132 7.58 -11.09 -7.68
N VAL A 133 7.87 -9.85 -7.32
CA VAL A 133 7.79 -9.33 -5.95
C VAL A 133 6.99 -8.03 -5.91
N ILE A 134 6.09 -7.89 -4.93
CA ILE A 134 5.50 -6.61 -4.54
C ILE A 134 6.01 -6.30 -3.13
N TYR A 135 6.71 -5.18 -2.99
CA TYR A 135 7.17 -4.70 -1.69
C TYR A 135 6.19 -3.66 -1.15
N ILE A 136 5.67 -3.87 0.06
CA ILE A 136 4.71 -2.97 0.70
C ILE A 136 5.38 -2.28 1.88
N ALA A 137 5.52 -0.95 1.82
CA ALA A 137 6.00 -0.17 2.95
C ALA A 137 4.89 0.21 3.92
N GLY A 138 5.22 0.33 5.20
CA GLY A 138 4.32 0.87 6.22
C GLY A 138 4.15 2.38 6.14
N HIS A 139 5.18 3.07 5.63
CA HIS A 139 5.18 4.51 5.35
C HIS A 139 5.98 4.80 4.09
N ALA A 140 5.53 5.76 3.27
CA ALA A 140 6.22 6.13 2.05
C ALA A 140 7.66 6.59 2.32
N ARG A 141 8.59 5.88 1.74
CA ARG A 141 10.02 6.19 1.72
C ARG A 141 10.69 5.58 0.51
N VAL A 142 11.90 6.00 0.24
CA VAL A 142 12.73 5.40 -0.81
C VAL A 142 13.34 4.09 -0.31
N ILE A 143 13.09 3.00 -1.02
CA ILE A 143 13.62 1.65 -0.75
C ILE A 143 14.76 1.38 -1.72
N LYS A 144 15.97 1.14 -1.19
CA LYS A 144 17.20 0.93 -1.98
C LYS A 144 17.58 -0.54 -2.16
N ALA A 145 16.86 -1.46 -1.53
CA ALA A 145 17.18 -2.88 -1.51
C ALA A 145 17.01 -3.58 -2.87
N PHE A 146 16.17 -3.03 -3.74
CA PHE A 146 15.85 -3.59 -5.05
C PHE A 146 16.41 -2.66 -6.11
N ASN A 147 17.57 -3.01 -6.64
CA ASN A 147 18.26 -2.24 -7.69
C ASN A 147 18.16 -2.95 -9.05
N ASP A 148 18.77 -2.36 -10.07
CA ASP A 148 18.72 -2.86 -11.46
C ASP A 148 19.31 -4.26 -11.66
N ASN A 149 20.06 -4.78 -10.67
CA ASN A 149 20.63 -6.14 -10.69
C ASN A 149 19.73 -7.17 -9.96
N PHE A 150 18.57 -6.77 -9.46
CA PHE A 150 17.67 -7.71 -8.81
C PHE A 150 17.04 -8.65 -9.86
N GLU A 151 17.10 -9.95 -9.63
CA GLU A 151 16.83 -10.98 -10.64
C GLU A 151 15.34 -11.08 -11.04
N LEU A 152 14.43 -10.61 -10.18
CA LEU A 152 12.98 -10.70 -10.39
C LEU A 152 12.37 -9.32 -10.66
N PRO A 153 11.28 -9.25 -11.42
CA PRO A 153 10.46 -8.05 -11.49
C PRO A 153 9.94 -7.64 -10.12
N VAL A 154 10.10 -6.36 -9.79
CA VAL A 154 9.62 -5.78 -8.51
C VAL A 154 8.73 -4.59 -8.78
N VAL A 155 7.73 -4.41 -7.94
CA VAL A 155 6.90 -3.20 -7.84
C VAL A 155 6.91 -2.71 -6.38
N MET A 156 7.15 -1.43 -6.19
CA MET A 156 7.00 -0.76 -4.90
C MET A 156 5.53 -0.37 -4.70
N CYS A 157 4.97 -0.79 -3.60
CA CYS A 157 3.63 -0.45 -3.18
C CYS A 157 3.70 0.40 -1.91
N TYR A 158 3.12 1.60 -1.94
CA TYR A 158 3.20 2.57 -0.84
C TYR A 158 4.65 2.99 -0.50
N ALA A 159 5.56 2.89 -1.48
CA ALA A 159 6.98 3.19 -1.38
C ALA A 159 7.53 3.70 -2.71
N TYR A 160 8.69 4.32 -2.66
CA TYR A 160 9.44 4.80 -3.83
C TYR A 160 10.68 3.95 -4.08
N SER A 161 11.13 3.90 -5.34
CA SER A 161 12.41 3.33 -5.74
C SER A 161 13.33 4.41 -6.34
N GLU A 162 14.64 4.21 -6.27
CA GLU A 162 15.61 4.99 -7.05
C GLU A 162 15.92 4.32 -8.41
N SER A 163 15.57 3.04 -8.57
CA SER A 163 15.81 2.28 -9.79
C SER A 163 14.75 2.53 -10.85
N PRO A 164 15.12 2.94 -12.09
CA PRO A 164 14.19 3.09 -13.19
C PRO A 164 13.43 1.81 -13.55
N ASP A 165 14.02 0.65 -13.28
CA ASP A 165 13.41 -0.66 -13.55
C ASP A 165 12.38 -1.09 -12.50
N VAL A 166 12.27 -0.36 -11.38
CA VAL A 166 11.38 -0.69 -10.26
C VAL A 166 10.31 0.40 -10.10
N PRO A 167 9.14 0.22 -10.71
CA PRO A 167 8.04 1.18 -10.60
C PRO A 167 7.44 1.21 -9.19
N SER A 168 6.81 2.34 -8.89
CA SER A 168 6.20 2.64 -7.61
C SER A 168 4.72 3.00 -7.78
N VAL A 169 3.86 2.52 -6.89
CA VAL A 169 2.46 2.94 -6.76
C VAL A 169 2.26 3.55 -5.38
N VAL A 170 1.87 4.80 -5.34
CA VAL A 170 1.74 5.59 -4.11
C VAL A 170 0.45 6.41 -4.11
N ILE A 171 0.09 6.97 -2.96
CA ILE A 171 -1.00 7.95 -2.90
C ILE A 171 -0.51 9.32 -3.42
N ASP A 172 -1.43 10.11 -3.98
CA ASP A 172 -1.16 11.52 -4.28
C ASP A 172 -1.45 12.39 -3.06
N ASP A 173 -0.50 12.38 -2.13
CA ASP A 173 -0.58 13.13 -0.87
C ASP A 173 -0.73 14.64 -1.10
N GLU A 174 0.04 15.18 -2.06
CA GLU A 174 0.05 16.62 -2.34
C GLU A 174 -1.30 17.09 -2.85
N GLN A 175 -1.81 16.43 -3.90
CA GLN A 175 -3.08 16.83 -4.50
C GLN A 175 -4.24 16.61 -3.53
N SER A 176 -4.22 15.52 -2.76
CA SER A 176 -5.27 15.22 -1.77
C SER A 176 -5.30 16.24 -0.62
N ALA A 177 -4.13 16.68 -0.14
CA ALA A 177 -4.04 17.73 0.86
C ALA A 177 -4.45 19.10 0.27
N TYR A 178 -4.06 19.39 -0.97
CA TYR A 178 -4.49 20.59 -1.69
C TYR A 178 -6.03 20.67 -1.77
N GLU A 179 -6.71 19.59 -2.13
CA GLU A 179 -8.17 19.55 -2.20
C GLU A 179 -8.83 19.77 -0.83
N MET A 180 -8.32 19.12 0.22
CA MET A 180 -8.86 19.32 1.58
C MET A 180 -8.68 20.75 2.06
N VAL A 181 -7.54 21.37 1.84
CA VAL A 181 -7.29 22.75 2.27
C VAL A 181 -8.10 23.74 1.43
N THR A 182 -8.21 23.50 0.12
CA THR A 182 -9.10 24.29 -0.75
C THR A 182 -10.54 24.23 -0.27
N TYR A 183 -11.04 23.03 0.10
CA TYR A 183 -12.37 22.87 0.69
C TYR A 183 -12.56 23.71 1.96
N LEU A 184 -11.54 23.74 2.85
CA LEU A 184 -11.59 24.62 4.03
C LEU A 184 -11.66 26.10 3.64
N ILE A 185 -10.88 26.50 2.65
CA ILE A 185 -10.86 27.89 2.16
C ILE A 185 -12.20 28.29 1.52
N GLU A 186 -12.81 27.42 0.73
CA GLU A 186 -14.15 27.61 0.14
C GLU A 186 -15.26 27.72 1.18
N ASN A 187 -15.07 27.08 2.35
CA ASN A 187 -15.96 27.24 3.51
C ASN A 187 -15.67 28.52 4.33
N GLY A 188 -14.82 29.42 3.84
CA GLY A 188 -14.57 30.74 4.43
C GLY A 188 -13.39 30.77 5.40
N HIS A 189 -12.67 29.67 5.61
CA HIS A 189 -11.50 29.63 6.48
C HIS A 189 -10.32 30.33 5.81
N ARG A 190 -9.63 31.21 6.55
CA ARG A 190 -8.48 31.95 6.06
C ARG A 190 -7.24 31.75 6.93
N ARG A 191 -7.44 31.40 8.19
CA ARG A 191 -6.38 31.13 9.14
C ARG A 191 -6.49 29.67 9.58
N ILE A 192 -5.73 28.81 8.88
CA ILE A 192 -5.80 27.35 8.97
C ILE A 192 -4.50 26.83 9.60
N GLY A 193 -4.58 26.06 10.67
CA GLY A 193 -3.44 25.37 11.27
C GLY A 193 -3.17 24.05 10.56
N PHE A 194 -1.89 23.69 10.46
CA PHE A 194 -1.44 22.39 9.93
C PHE A 194 -0.77 21.60 11.07
N VAL A 195 -1.30 20.41 11.38
CA VAL A 195 -0.72 19.50 12.36
C VAL A 195 -0.18 18.29 11.60
N GLY A 196 1.14 18.27 11.42
CA GLY A 196 1.89 17.28 10.64
C GLY A 196 2.50 16.18 11.50
N GLY A 197 2.91 15.09 10.84
CA GLY A 197 3.75 14.05 11.42
C GLY A 197 5.23 14.48 11.48
N ARG A 198 6.14 13.51 11.47
CA ARG A 198 7.59 13.81 11.46
C ARG A 198 7.98 14.60 10.22
N SER A 199 8.81 15.60 10.38
CA SER A 199 9.22 16.54 9.31
C SER A 199 9.98 15.84 8.16
N GLU A 200 10.72 14.77 8.47
CA GLU A 200 11.48 13.97 7.51
C GLU A 200 10.63 12.95 6.74
N ASN A 201 9.35 12.79 7.08
CA ASN A 201 8.46 11.83 6.43
C ASN A 201 7.90 12.39 5.13
N ILE A 202 7.91 11.59 4.06
CA ILE A 202 7.45 11.99 2.72
C ILE A 202 5.97 12.40 2.74
N HIS A 203 5.09 11.67 3.43
CA HIS A 203 3.68 12.05 3.56
C HIS A 203 3.51 13.43 4.18
N THR A 204 4.29 13.73 5.26
CA THR A 204 4.24 15.05 5.91
C THR A 204 4.66 16.14 4.94
N ALA A 205 5.77 15.94 4.22
CA ALA A 205 6.30 16.92 3.27
C ALA A 205 5.34 17.18 2.10
N GLN A 206 4.79 16.12 1.52
CA GLN A 206 3.87 16.20 0.39
C GLN A 206 2.53 16.86 0.80
N ARG A 207 1.95 16.47 1.95
CA ARG A 207 0.70 17.07 2.47
C ARG A 207 0.90 18.54 2.84
N LEU A 208 2.08 18.90 3.38
CA LEU A 208 2.42 20.31 3.63
C LEU A 208 2.55 21.10 2.32
N LEU A 209 3.14 20.50 1.28
CA LEU A 209 3.25 21.13 -0.04
C LEU A 209 1.86 21.42 -0.63
N GLY A 210 0.94 20.45 -0.54
CA GLY A 210 -0.46 20.63 -0.95
C GLY A 210 -1.16 21.74 -0.17
N TYR A 211 -0.96 21.80 1.16
CA TYR A 211 -1.46 22.89 2.01
C TYR A 211 -0.92 24.26 1.56
N GLN A 212 0.41 24.37 1.35
CA GLN A 212 1.03 25.62 0.91
C GLN A 212 0.53 26.06 -0.46
N ARG A 213 0.38 25.14 -1.40
CA ARG A 213 -0.14 25.39 -2.75
C ARG A 213 -1.59 25.92 -2.69
N ALA A 214 -2.45 25.27 -1.88
CA ALA A 214 -3.83 25.73 -1.70
C ALA A 214 -3.92 27.14 -1.11
N MET A 215 -3.08 27.45 -0.09
CA MET A 215 -3.00 28.78 0.49
C MET A 215 -2.58 29.81 -0.57
N TYR A 216 -1.50 29.54 -1.31
CA TYR A 216 -0.94 30.45 -2.30
C TYR A 216 -1.93 30.73 -3.45
N GLU A 217 -2.52 29.70 -4.06
CA GLU A 217 -3.45 29.83 -5.17
C GLU A 217 -4.76 30.58 -4.80
N ASN A 218 -5.10 30.58 -3.50
CA ASN A 218 -6.23 31.34 -2.97
C ASN A 218 -5.85 32.72 -2.38
N GLY A 219 -4.63 33.20 -2.65
CA GLY A 219 -4.17 34.51 -2.22
C GLY A 219 -3.93 34.64 -0.71
N LEU A 220 -3.73 33.54 0.00
CA LEU A 220 -3.43 33.49 1.42
C LEU A 220 -1.93 33.32 1.67
N LEU A 221 -1.42 34.09 2.64
CA LEU A 221 -0.01 33.97 3.01
C LEU A 221 0.23 32.73 3.85
N PHE A 222 1.26 31.95 3.48
CA PHE A 222 1.76 30.89 4.32
C PHE A 222 2.45 31.46 5.56
N ASP A 223 2.00 31.06 6.75
CA ASP A 223 2.62 31.41 8.02
C ASP A 223 3.21 30.15 8.68
N PRO A 224 4.56 30.00 8.73
CA PRO A 224 5.16 28.82 9.33
C PRO A 224 4.86 28.65 10.83
N LYS A 225 4.37 29.70 11.51
CA LYS A 225 3.92 29.61 12.92
C LYS A 225 2.63 28.80 13.06
N LEU A 226 1.90 28.60 11.96
CA LEU A 226 0.68 27.79 11.91
C LEU A 226 0.94 26.32 11.54
N VAL A 227 2.22 25.92 11.49
CA VAL A 227 2.65 24.53 11.25
C VAL A 227 3.21 23.94 12.52
N TYR A 228 2.76 22.75 12.87
CA TYR A 228 3.27 21.92 13.94
C TYR A 228 3.70 20.57 13.39
N TYR A 229 4.89 20.10 13.76
CA TYR A 229 5.40 18.79 13.43
C TYR A 229 5.33 17.88 14.65
N GLY A 230 4.60 16.79 14.56
CA GLY A 230 4.44 15.76 15.56
C GLY A 230 5.17 14.47 15.21
N ASP A 231 4.60 13.35 15.64
CA ASP A 231 5.18 12.01 15.45
C ASP A 231 4.17 10.92 15.10
N TRP A 232 2.99 11.30 14.58
CA TRP A 232 1.85 10.44 14.26
C TRP A 232 1.08 9.90 15.48
N SER A 233 1.47 10.28 16.70
CA SER A 233 0.74 9.89 17.91
C SER A 233 -0.47 10.81 18.14
N ARG A 234 -1.45 10.30 18.92
CA ARG A 234 -2.58 11.09 19.39
C ARG A 234 -2.12 12.26 20.28
N GLU A 235 -1.13 11.99 21.14
CA GLU A 235 -0.49 12.97 22.03
C GLU A 235 0.11 14.13 21.25
N SER A 236 0.80 13.85 20.12
CA SER A 236 1.37 14.93 19.29
C SER A 236 0.29 15.74 18.59
N GLY A 237 -0.87 15.17 18.30
CA GLY A 237 -2.04 15.91 17.83
C GLY A 237 -2.59 16.87 18.87
N TYR A 238 -2.68 16.44 20.13
CA TYR A 238 -3.05 17.26 21.28
C TYR A 238 -2.08 18.45 21.48
N ASP A 239 -0.78 18.17 21.47
CA ASP A 239 0.26 19.21 21.61
C ASP A 239 0.23 20.21 20.45
N GLY A 240 -0.04 19.73 19.24
CA GLY A 240 -0.25 20.55 18.05
C GLY A 240 -1.41 21.52 18.22
N ALA A 241 -2.57 21.04 18.67
CA ALA A 241 -3.72 21.88 18.95
C ALA A 241 -3.43 22.91 20.07
N LYS A 242 -2.81 22.47 21.17
CA LYS A 242 -2.40 23.33 22.28
C LYS A 242 -1.50 24.50 21.84
N LYS A 243 -0.60 24.24 20.89
CA LYS A 243 0.31 25.27 20.37
C LYS A 243 -0.38 26.19 19.36
N LEU A 244 -1.26 25.65 18.51
CA LEU A 244 -1.79 26.38 17.37
C LEU A 244 -3.09 27.12 17.66
N VAL A 245 -3.99 26.59 18.49
CA VAL A 245 -5.31 27.21 18.79
C VAL A 245 -5.15 28.64 19.32
N PRO A 246 -4.20 28.96 20.24
CA PRO A 246 -3.99 30.35 20.71
C PRO A 246 -3.58 31.33 19.60
N GLN A 247 -3.20 30.84 18.41
CA GLN A 247 -2.85 31.68 17.26
C GLN A 247 -4.09 32.25 16.53
N GLY A 248 -5.32 32.00 17.03
CA GLY A 248 -6.56 32.52 16.44
C GLY A 248 -6.98 31.83 15.15
N LEU A 249 -6.84 30.50 15.11
CA LEU A 249 -7.26 29.68 13.98
C LEU A 249 -8.77 29.62 13.83
N THR A 250 -9.24 29.45 12.61
CA THR A 250 -10.64 29.12 12.32
C THR A 250 -10.82 27.65 11.90
N ALA A 251 -9.73 27.00 11.46
CA ALA A 251 -9.69 25.58 11.14
C ALA A 251 -8.33 24.98 11.45
N ILE A 252 -8.30 23.66 11.68
CA ILE A 252 -7.07 22.84 11.79
C ILE A 252 -7.18 21.70 10.79
N PHE A 253 -6.12 21.49 10.02
CA PHE A 253 -5.90 20.31 9.19
C PHE A 253 -4.89 19.40 9.89
N GLY A 254 -5.35 18.29 10.45
CA GLY A 254 -4.53 17.22 10.99
C GLY A 254 -4.28 16.17 9.90
N ILE A 255 -3.02 15.84 9.64
CA ILE A 255 -2.68 14.96 8.52
C ILE A 255 -2.79 13.46 8.82
N SER A 256 -3.41 13.07 9.93
CA SER A 256 -3.92 11.71 10.19
C SER A 256 -5.10 11.77 11.15
N ASP A 257 -6.01 10.83 11.02
CA ASP A 257 -7.18 10.76 11.90
C ASP A 257 -6.80 10.45 13.35
N LYS A 258 -5.72 9.68 13.55
CA LYS A 258 -5.18 9.40 14.89
C LYS A 258 -4.69 10.67 15.58
N MET A 259 -3.90 11.50 14.91
CA MET A 259 -3.46 12.79 15.45
C MET A 259 -4.66 13.73 15.62
N THR A 260 -5.60 13.71 14.69
CA THR A 260 -6.82 14.52 14.77
C THR A 260 -7.65 14.17 16.01
N GLY A 261 -7.61 12.92 16.46
CA GLY A 261 -8.18 12.53 17.76
C GLY A 261 -7.61 13.33 18.92
N GLY A 262 -6.31 13.54 18.95
CA GLY A 262 -5.67 14.39 19.98
C GLY A 262 -6.07 15.87 19.86
N ILE A 263 -6.28 16.36 18.63
CA ILE A 263 -6.84 17.70 18.41
C ILE A 263 -8.22 17.82 19.06
N TYR A 264 -9.09 16.81 18.84
CA TYR A 264 -10.42 16.77 19.47
C TYR A 264 -10.33 16.80 21.00
N ASP A 265 -9.44 16.00 21.59
CA ASP A 265 -9.25 15.94 23.04
C ASP A 265 -8.90 17.32 23.61
N TYR A 266 -7.92 18.00 23.00
CA TYR A 266 -7.54 19.34 23.45
C TYR A 266 -8.70 20.34 23.36
N LEU A 267 -9.45 20.32 22.24
CA LEU A 267 -10.56 21.24 22.03
C LEU A 267 -11.68 20.98 23.04
N GLU A 268 -12.04 19.73 23.30
CA GLU A 268 -13.07 19.34 24.28
C GLU A 268 -12.68 19.79 25.69
N GLU A 269 -11.45 19.51 26.14
CA GLU A 269 -10.95 19.89 27.46
C GLU A 269 -10.95 21.42 27.68
N ASN A 270 -10.83 22.19 26.60
CA ASN A 270 -10.85 23.66 26.68
C ASN A 270 -12.21 24.28 26.34
N GLY A 271 -13.28 23.47 26.23
CA GLY A 271 -14.63 23.93 25.98
C GLY A 271 -14.84 24.51 24.58
N ILE A 272 -13.98 24.14 23.61
CA ILE A 272 -14.03 24.59 22.22
C ILE A 272 -14.77 23.54 21.39
N THR A 273 -15.89 23.90 20.78
CA THR A 273 -16.74 22.96 20.04
C THR A 273 -16.26 22.82 18.60
N VAL A 274 -15.86 21.63 18.20
CA VAL A 274 -15.54 21.28 16.79
C VAL A 274 -16.76 21.49 15.91
N GLY A 275 -16.55 22.05 14.72
CA GLY A 275 -17.64 22.33 13.75
C GLY A 275 -18.53 23.53 14.13
N LYS A 276 -18.29 24.17 15.30
CA LYS A 276 -18.99 25.37 15.74
C LYS A 276 -18.01 26.52 16.02
N ASP A 277 -17.05 26.31 16.88
CA ASP A 277 -16.07 27.34 17.25
C ASP A 277 -14.84 27.25 16.32
N ILE A 278 -14.37 26.04 16.05
CA ILE A 278 -13.26 25.75 15.15
C ILE A 278 -13.63 24.57 14.24
N SER A 279 -13.22 24.61 12.97
CA SER A 279 -13.34 23.48 12.05
C SER A 279 -12.12 22.58 12.16
N VAL A 280 -12.33 21.26 12.01
CA VAL A 280 -11.26 20.27 11.99
C VAL A 280 -11.42 19.36 10.79
N ALA A 281 -10.34 19.20 10.01
CA ALA A 281 -10.24 18.23 8.93
C ALA A 281 -9.13 17.24 9.23
N GLY A 282 -9.32 15.97 8.82
CA GLY A 282 -8.39 14.87 9.01
C GLY A 282 -7.85 14.30 7.70
N PHE A 283 -7.13 13.19 7.84
CA PHE A 283 -6.62 12.39 6.73
C PHE A 283 -6.58 10.92 7.16
N ASP A 284 -6.81 9.98 6.27
CA ASP A 284 -6.78 8.52 6.30
C ASP A 284 -8.17 7.86 6.18
N ASN A 285 -9.23 8.47 6.70
CA ASN A 285 -10.58 7.88 6.88
C ASN A 285 -10.53 6.55 7.65
N GLU A 286 -9.69 6.48 8.69
CA GLU A 286 -9.73 5.36 9.62
C GLU A 286 -11.13 5.22 10.25
N THR A 287 -11.51 4.01 10.63
CA THR A 287 -12.82 3.70 11.25
C THR A 287 -13.19 4.66 12.39
N ILE A 288 -12.19 5.11 13.15
CA ILE A 288 -12.38 6.03 14.27
C ILE A 288 -12.95 7.39 13.83
N SER A 289 -12.69 7.84 12.61
CA SER A 289 -13.13 9.15 12.09
C SER A 289 -14.66 9.30 12.10
N ALA A 290 -15.39 8.20 11.93
CA ALA A 290 -16.85 8.16 12.00
C ALA A 290 -17.39 8.16 13.45
N PHE A 291 -16.55 7.88 14.43
CA PHE A 291 -16.92 7.84 15.84
C PHE A 291 -16.64 9.14 16.59
N PHE A 292 -15.89 10.08 16.01
CA PHE A 292 -15.73 11.42 16.59
C PHE A 292 -17.08 12.16 16.67
N ARG A 293 -17.16 13.11 17.58
CA ARG A 293 -18.35 13.97 17.77
C ARG A 293 -17.93 15.45 17.77
N PRO A 294 -18.33 16.17 16.69
CA PRO A 294 -19.00 15.71 15.46
C PRO A 294 -18.11 14.79 14.62
N GLN A 295 -18.72 14.01 13.68
CA GLN A 295 -17.98 13.12 12.79
C GLN A 295 -16.98 13.90 11.94
N LEU A 296 -15.80 13.36 11.78
CA LEU A 296 -14.66 14.01 11.14
C LEU A 296 -14.77 14.02 9.60
N THR A 297 -14.68 15.21 9.02
CA THR A 297 -14.36 15.39 7.60
C THR A 297 -12.91 15.01 7.39
N THR A 298 -12.65 14.07 6.49
CA THR A 298 -11.33 13.49 6.31
C THR A 298 -11.08 13.08 4.87
N THR A 299 -9.89 12.60 4.55
CA THR A 299 -9.51 12.09 3.23
C THR A 299 -9.32 10.58 3.32
N GLU A 300 -10.05 9.83 2.50
CA GLU A 300 -9.98 8.36 2.43
C GLU A 300 -8.80 7.92 1.56
N LEU A 301 -7.95 7.06 2.11
CA LEU A 301 -6.84 6.46 1.37
C LEU A 301 -7.35 5.42 0.36
N PRO A 302 -6.88 5.45 -0.90
CA PRO A 302 -7.31 4.51 -1.95
C PRO A 302 -6.54 3.18 -1.86
N LEU A 303 -6.59 2.52 -0.69
CA LEU A 303 -5.71 1.37 -0.38
C LEU A 303 -5.97 0.17 -1.30
N GLN A 304 -7.22 -0.07 -1.67
CA GLN A 304 -7.57 -1.15 -2.58
C GLN A 304 -7.10 -0.85 -4.02
N GLU A 305 -7.24 0.41 -4.46
CA GLU A 305 -6.77 0.84 -5.78
C GLU A 305 -5.25 0.75 -5.89
N ILE A 306 -4.52 1.13 -4.83
CA ILE A 306 -3.05 0.99 -4.73
C ILE A 306 -2.65 -0.48 -4.85
N GLY A 307 -3.30 -1.37 -4.12
CA GLY A 307 -3.02 -2.80 -4.19
C GLY A 307 -3.29 -3.37 -5.59
N ARG A 308 -4.43 -3.04 -6.18
CA ARG A 308 -4.80 -3.45 -7.54
C ARG A 308 -3.81 -2.94 -8.58
N ALA A 309 -3.50 -1.64 -8.57
CA ALA A 309 -2.55 -1.05 -9.51
C ALA A 309 -1.16 -1.69 -9.39
N SER A 310 -0.68 -1.93 -8.16
CA SER A 310 0.59 -2.62 -7.94
C SER A 310 0.61 -4.03 -8.52
N ALA A 311 -0.48 -4.80 -8.34
CA ALA A 311 -0.59 -6.14 -8.89
C ALA A 311 -0.65 -6.13 -10.42
N VAL A 312 -1.48 -5.28 -11.01
CA VAL A 312 -1.60 -5.13 -12.48
C VAL A 312 -0.25 -4.76 -13.06
N LEU A 313 0.42 -3.76 -12.51
CA LEU A 313 1.73 -3.30 -12.99
C LEU A 313 2.79 -4.40 -12.94
N LEU A 314 2.81 -5.25 -11.90
CA LEU A 314 3.70 -6.40 -11.85
C LEU A 314 3.33 -7.46 -12.89
N LEU A 315 2.04 -7.78 -13.03
CA LEU A 315 1.56 -8.78 -13.99
C LEU A 315 1.87 -8.36 -15.42
N ASP A 316 1.68 -7.10 -15.77
CA ASP A 316 2.04 -6.53 -17.08
C ASP A 316 3.54 -6.67 -17.36
N LYS A 317 4.40 -6.40 -16.36
CA LYS A 317 5.86 -6.64 -16.48
C LYS A 317 6.18 -8.10 -16.73
N LEU A 318 5.46 -9.02 -16.10
CA LEU A 318 5.65 -10.46 -16.30
C LEU A 318 5.18 -10.94 -17.69
N GLU A 319 4.12 -10.37 -18.23
CA GLU A 319 3.59 -10.75 -19.55
C GLU A 319 4.41 -10.13 -20.70
N ASN A 320 4.88 -8.90 -20.53
CA ASN A 320 5.58 -8.11 -21.54
C ASN A 320 7.10 -8.31 -21.54
N THR A 321 7.61 -9.46 -21.06
CA THR A 321 9.05 -9.82 -21.07
C THR A 321 9.73 -9.76 -22.46
N LYS A 322 8.99 -9.43 -23.54
CA LYS A 322 9.46 -9.20 -24.91
C LYS A 322 9.42 -7.72 -25.33
N GLY A 323 8.94 -6.83 -24.45
CA GLY A 323 8.85 -5.39 -24.75
C GLY A 323 10.20 -4.69 -24.61
N GLU A 324 10.43 -3.72 -25.45
CA GLU A 324 11.57 -2.80 -25.40
C GLU A 324 11.68 -2.22 -24.00
N LYS A 325 12.87 -2.28 -23.39
CA LYS A 325 13.17 -1.52 -22.19
C LYS A 325 12.88 -0.05 -22.52
N VAL A 326 11.82 0.50 -21.95
CA VAL A 326 11.63 1.96 -22.00
C VAL A 326 12.79 2.52 -21.19
N SER A 327 13.76 3.10 -21.87
CA SER A 327 14.92 3.75 -21.27
C SER A 327 14.50 5.11 -20.69
N SER A 328 13.67 5.09 -19.64
CA SER A 328 13.47 6.26 -18.79
C SER A 328 14.67 6.36 -17.85
N SER A 329 15.21 7.56 -17.67
CA SER A 329 16.25 7.82 -16.68
C SER A 329 15.68 7.91 -15.25
N GLU A 330 14.36 8.00 -15.11
CA GLU A 330 13.68 8.15 -13.82
C GLU A 330 12.71 7.00 -13.58
N PRO A 331 12.53 6.58 -12.30
CA PRO A 331 11.55 5.57 -11.93
C PRO A 331 10.12 6.00 -12.29
N TYR A 332 9.34 5.07 -12.82
CA TYR A 332 7.91 5.30 -13.01
C TYR A 332 7.19 5.34 -11.65
N VAL A 333 6.42 6.40 -11.41
CA VAL A 333 5.62 6.57 -10.20
C VAL A 333 4.16 6.81 -10.58
N GLU A 334 3.31 5.85 -10.23
CA GLU A 334 1.87 5.98 -10.34
C GLU A 334 1.30 6.54 -9.03
N LYS A 335 0.65 7.69 -9.13
CA LYS A 335 0.02 8.36 -7.98
C LYS A 335 -1.50 8.15 -8.03
N ILE A 336 -2.06 7.58 -6.97
CA ILE A 336 -3.49 7.33 -6.86
C ILE A 336 -4.13 8.40 -5.97
N MET A 337 -5.17 9.04 -6.51
CA MET A 337 -5.91 10.09 -5.80
C MET A 337 -6.69 9.54 -4.62
N CYS A 338 -6.68 10.27 -3.51
CA CYS A 338 -7.55 10.01 -2.36
C CYS A 338 -8.94 10.62 -2.58
N LYS A 339 -9.91 10.18 -1.80
CA LYS A 339 -11.28 10.68 -1.86
C LYS A 339 -11.62 11.49 -0.61
N MET A 340 -12.11 12.70 -0.77
CA MET A 340 -12.60 13.51 0.35
C MET A 340 -13.94 12.96 0.88
N ILE A 341 -14.05 12.79 2.19
CA ILE A 341 -15.23 12.36 2.92
C ILE A 341 -15.71 13.51 3.79
N ILE A 342 -16.74 14.21 3.32
CA ILE A 342 -17.30 15.37 4.01
C ILE A 342 -18.27 14.91 5.09
N ARG A 343 -18.07 15.41 6.34
CA ARG A 343 -18.93 15.18 7.50
C ARG A 343 -19.20 16.49 8.24
N GLN A 344 -19.40 16.46 9.56
CA GLN A 344 -19.90 17.61 10.33
C GLN A 344 -18.80 18.44 11.02
N SER A 345 -17.54 18.04 10.97
CA SER A 345 -16.45 18.74 11.68
C SER A 345 -15.99 20.05 11.03
N VAL A 346 -16.48 20.34 9.83
CA VAL A 346 -16.20 21.59 9.10
C VAL A 346 -17.47 22.42 8.96
N ARG A 347 -17.41 23.65 9.43
CA ARG A 347 -18.50 24.64 9.29
C ARG A 347 -18.23 25.60 8.14
N LYS A 348 -19.27 26.19 7.61
CA LYS A 348 -19.17 27.33 6.70
C LYS A 348 -19.16 28.63 7.51
N ILE A 349 -18.12 29.45 7.31
CA ILE A 349 -18.05 30.81 7.87
C ILE A 349 -18.79 31.73 6.91
N LYS A 350 -19.78 32.49 7.45
CA LYS A 350 -20.40 33.56 6.66
C LYS A 350 -19.39 34.69 6.53
N THR A 351 -18.99 35.01 5.34
CA THR A 351 -18.17 36.18 4.99
C THR A 351 -19.01 37.46 5.16
#